data_90c4a7ff5d2ab3713b7f33bb03f536f8
#
_entry.id   90c4a7ff5d2ab3713b7f33bb03f536f8
#
_cell.length_a   1.000
_cell.length_b   1.000
_cell.length_c   1.000
_cell.angle_alpha   90.00
_cell.angle_beta   90.00
_cell.angle_gamma   90.00
#
_symmetry.space_group_name_H-M   'P 1'
#
loop_
_entity.id
_entity.type
_entity.pdbx_description
1 polymer ?
#
loop_
_entity_poly.entity_id
_entity_poly.type
_entity_poly.pdbx_seq_one_letter_code
_entity_poly.pdbx_strand_id
1 'polypeptide(L)'
;HEIDRTKQALADTGLIIPMITTNLFSHPVFKDGGFTSNDRGVRRFALRKVLRNLDLAAEMGAKTFVMWGGREGAEYDSAKDIQGALQRYREGVNLMTAYVKDKGYDIRFAIEPKPNEPRGDILLPTVGHAMAFINTLEHPDLVGLNPETGHEQMAGLNFTAGIAQALDHGKLF
;
A
#
# COMPACT_ATOMS: atom_id res chain seq x y z
N HIS A 1 20.23 3.86 18.75
CA HIS A 1 19.49 4.18 17.53
C HIS A 1 17.98 3.93 17.74
N GLU A 2 17.09 4.57 16.99
CA GLU A 2 15.62 4.42 17.20
C GLU A 2 15.15 2.98 16.96
N ILE A 3 15.63 2.35 15.89
CA ILE A 3 15.31 0.95 15.59
C ILE A 3 15.75 0.03 16.73
N ASP A 4 16.94 0.22 17.28
CA ASP A 4 17.45 -0.60 18.38
C ASP A 4 16.61 -0.41 19.65
N ARG A 5 16.21 0.83 19.93
CA ARG A 5 15.29 1.14 21.05
C ARG A 5 13.92 0.48 20.85
N THR A 6 13.39 0.48 19.63
CA THR A 6 12.13 -0.21 19.31
C THR A 6 12.27 -1.71 19.54
N LYS A 7 13.33 -2.33 19.03
CA LYS A 7 13.58 -3.77 19.24
C LYS A 7 13.72 -4.10 20.72
N GLN A 8 14.43 -3.27 21.49
CA GLN A 8 14.56 -3.46 22.94
C GLN A 8 13.19 -3.37 23.64
N ALA A 9 12.38 -2.35 23.29
CA ALA A 9 11.05 -2.20 23.85
C ALA A 9 10.13 -3.40 23.54
N LEU A 10 10.19 -3.95 22.33
CA LEU A 10 9.46 -5.16 21.96
C LEU A 10 9.90 -6.35 22.81
N ALA A 11 11.22 -6.53 22.99
CA ALA A 11 11.77 -7.61 23.81
C ALA A 11 11.36 -7.46 25.29
N ASP A 12 11.37 -6.25 25.82
CA ASP A 12 11.05 -5.98 27.23
C ASP A 12 9.55 -6.12 27.53
N THR A 13 8.69 -5.86 26.55
CA THR A 13 7.22 -5.84 26.74
C THR A 13 6.51 -7.10 26.24
N GLY A 14 7.15 -7.89 25.39
CA GLY A 14 6.52 -9.03 24.71
C GLY A 14 5.50 -8.62 23.63
N LEU A 15 5.46 -7.34 23.25
CA LEU A 15 4.61 -6.87 22.15
C LEU A 15 5.14 -7.35 20.80
N ILE A 16 4.23 -7.56 19.86
CA ILE A 16 4.54 -7.93 18.49
C ILE A 16 4.16 -6.79 17.53
N ILE A 17 4.81 -6.76 16.37
CA ILE A 17 4.43 -5.86 15.26
C ILE A 17 3.68 -6.70 14.23
N PRO A 18 2.33 -6.65 14.19
CA PRO A 18 1.55 -7.44 13.23
C PRO A 18 1.68 -6.91 11.81
N MET A 19 1.82 -5.59 11.66
CA MET A 19 1.90 -4.92 10.37
C MET A 19 2.84 -3.73 10.39
N ILE A 20 3.33 -3.36 9.21
CA ILE A 20 4.18 -2.19 8.99
C ILE A 20 3.75 -1.48 7.70
N THR A 21 4.09 -0.22 7.57
CA THR A 21 3.85 0.58 6.35
C THR A 21 5.06 1.44 6.02
N THR A 22 5.04 2.05 4.85
CA THR A 22 6.04 3.05 4.45
C THR A 22 5.38 4.37 4.14
N ASN A 23 5.80 5.43 4.84
CA ASN A 23 5.31 6.77 4.56
C ASN A 23 5.84 7.27 3.19
N LEU A 24 4.96 7.29 2.18
CA LEU A 24 5.18 7.85 0.85
C LEU A 24 4.25 9.06 0.59
N PHE A 25 3.82 9.75 1.64
CA PHE A 25 2.81 10.80 1.52
C PHE A 25 3.13 12.11 2.26
N SER A 26 3.85 12.07 3.39
CA SER A 26 4.10 13.26 4.21
C SER A 26 5.16 14.20 3.61
N HIS A 27 6.23 13.65 3.02
CA HIS A 27 7.31 14.46 2.50
C HIS A 27 6.93 15.09 1.15
N PRO A 28 7.22 16.39 0.91
CA PRO A 28 6.85 17.10 -0.32
C PRO A 28 7.35 16.46 -1.62
N VAL A 29 8.40 15.64 -1.57
CA VAL A 29 8.88 14.89 -2.75
C VAL A 29 7.80 13.98 -3.34
N PHE A 30 6.86 13.50 -2.51
CA PHE A 30 5.76 12.64 -2.92
C PHE A 30 4.47 13.38 -3.29
N LYS A 31 4.51 14.69 -3.46
CA LYS A 31 3.31 15.49 -3.77
C LYS A 31 2.52 15.00 -5.01
N ASP A 32 3.20 14.36 -5.96
CA ASP A 32 2.61 13.77 -7.18
C ASP A 32 2.60 12.23 -7.16
N GLY A 33 2.62 11.64 -5.98
CA GLY A 33 2.70 10.20 -5.80
C GLY A 33 4.11 9.68 -5.53
N GLY A 34 4.20 8.48 -5.01
CA GLY A 34 5.43 7.71 -4.88
C GLY A 34 5.65 6.82 -6.11
N PHE A 35 4.83 5.78 -6.24
CA PHE A 35 4.91 4.82 -7.36
C PHE A 35 4.36 5.40 -8.67
N THR A 36 3.38 6.28 -8.59
CA THR A 36 2.68 6.83 -9.76
C THR A 36 3.20 8.20 -10.20
N SER A 37 4.18 8.76 -9.50
CA SER A 37 4.79 10.04 -9.85
C SER A 37 5.23 10.07 -11.31
N ASN A 38 5.04 11.21 -11.97
CA ASN A 38 5.58 11.43 -13.33
C ASN A 38 7.12 11.45 -13.33
N ASP A 39 7.75 11.82 -12.21
CA ASP A 39 9.20 11.83 -12.06
C ASP A 39 9.74 10.41 -11.75
N ARG A 40 10.56 9.89 -12.67
CA ARG A 40 11.22 8.59 -12.51
C ARG A 40 12.15 8.53 -11.29
N GLY A 41 12.81 9.64 -10.94
CA GLY A 41 13.69 9.72 -9.77
C GLY A 41 12.89 9.52 -8.47
N VAL A 42 11.72 10.15 -8.37
CA VAL A 42 10.79 9.98 -7.24
C VAL A 42 10.31 8.54 -7.13
N ARG A 43 9.91 7.91 -8.25
CA ARG A 43 9.49 6.48 -8.25
C ARG A 43 10.61 5.55 -7.76
N ARG A 44 11.83 5.76 -8.23
CA ARG A 44 13.00 4.97 -7.78
C ARG A 44 13.33 5.20 -6.31
N PHE A 45 13.15 6.42 -5.82
CA PHE A 45 13.33 6.75 -4.41
C PHE A 45 12.26 6.06 -3.54
N ALA A 46 10.98 6.13 -3.96
CA ALA A 46 9.89 5.43 -3.29
C ALA A 46 10.14 3.93 -3.17
N LEU A 47 10.48 3.27 -4.29
CA LEU A 47 10.79 1.84 -4.31
C LEU A 47 11.94 1.47 -3.37
N ARG A 48 13.05 2.20 -3.41
CA ARG A 48 14.18 1.94 -2.49
C ARG A 48 13.79 2.09 -1.03
N LYS A 49 12.95 3.08 -0.72
CA LYS A 49 12.45 3.29 0.64
C LYS A 49 11.58 2.12 1.10
N VAL A 50 10.69 1.64 0.23
CA VAL A 50 9.83 0.49 0.53
C VAL A 50 10.64 -0.79 0.71
N LEU A 51 11.58 -1.10 -0.19
CA LEU A 51 12.39 -2.32 -0.08
C LEU A 51 13.17 -2.38 1.24
N ARG A 52 13.73 -1.26 1.70
CA ARG A 52 14.38 -1.17 3.03
C ARG A 52 13.40 -1.42 4.17
N ASN A 53 12.17 -0.95 4.05
CA ASN A 53 11.14 -1.18 5.06
C ASN A 53 10.61 -2.61 5.02
N LEU A 54 10.62 -3.29 3.87
CA LEU A 54 10.32 -4.72 3.78
C LEU A 54 11.40 -5.57 4.48
N ASP A 55 12.68 -5.22 4.32
CA ASP A 55 13.76 -5.86 5.08
C ASP A 55 13.56 -5.68 6.59
N LEU A 56 13.23 -4.46 7.02
CA LEU A 56 12.94 -4.16 8.43
C LEU A 56 11.67 -4.89 8.93
N ALA A 57 10.62 -4.96 8.11
CA ALA A 57 9.40 -5.69 8.42
C ALA A 57 9.68 -7.18 8.68
N ALA A 58 10.47 -7.81 7.81
CA ALA A 58 10.89 -9.20 7.96
C ALA A 58 11.71 -9.39 9.24
N GLU A 59 12.67 -8.48 9.52
CA GLU A 59 13.49 -8.50 10.72
C GLU A 59 12.69 -8.36 12.02
N MET A 60 11.61 -7.57 11.99
CA MET A 60 10.70 -7.35 13.13
C MET A 60 9.57 -8.38 13.22
N GLY A 61 9.48 -9.32 12.31
CA GLY A 61 8.47 -10.38 12.30
C GLY A 61 7.07 -9.93 11.85
N ALA A 62 6.95 -8.75 11.23
CA ALA A 62 5.68 -8.29 10.67
C ALA A 62 5.23 -9.18 9.51
N LYS A 63 3.93 -9.50 9.47
CA LYS A 63 3.33 -10.39 8.46
C LYS A 63 2.56 -9.63 7.39
N THR A 64 2.16 -8.42 7.65
CA THR A 64 1.38 -7.60 6.72
C THR A 64 2.09 -6.27 6.46
N PHE A 65 2.23 -5.95 5.18
CA PHE A 65 2.74 -4.65 4.74
C PHE A 65 1.59 -3.84 4.15
N VAL A 66 1.15 -2.80 4.88
CA VAL A 66 0.03 -1.96 4.46
C VAL A 66 0.49 -0.92 3.43
N MET A 67 -0.28 -0.80 2.35
CA MET A 67 -0.07 0.18 1.29
C MET A 67 -1.22 1.18 1.27
N TRP A 68 -1.05 2.33 1.93
CA TRP A 68 -1.94 3.46 1.81
C TRP A 68 -1.45 4.41 0.74
N GLY A 69 -2.21 4.53 -0.35
CA GLY A 69 -1.85 5.30 -1.53
C GLY A 69 -2.28 6.77 -1.49
N GLY A 70 -2.21 7.46 -0.34
CA GLY A 70 -2.78 8.80 -0.17
C GLY A 70 -2.27 9.89 -1.13
N ARG A 71 -1.12 9.70 -1.79
CA ARG A 71 -0.62 10.60 -2.84
C ARG A 71 -0.67 9.98 -4.24
N GLU A 72 -1.05 8.73 -4.36
CA GLU A 72 -1.17 8.02 -5.64
C GLU A 72 -2.46 8.43 -6.36
N GLY A 73 -2.43 9.56 -7.04
CA GLY A 73 -3.60 10.14 -7.68
C GLY A 73 -3.33 11.49 -8.32
N ALA A 74 -4.37 12.30 -8.48
CA ALA A 74 -4.32 13.64 -9.02
C ALA A 74 -5.29 14.57 -8.27
N GLU A 75 -5.17 15.88 -8.48
CA GLU A 75 -6.19 16.84 -8.01
C GLU A 75 -7.46 16.72 -8.84
N TYR A 76 -7.28 16.42 -10.14
CA TYR A 76 -8.33 16.08 -11.11
C TYR A 76 -7.79 15.00 -12.04
N ASP A 77 -8.55 13.96 -12.30
CA ASP A 77 -8.13 12.85 -13.17
C ASP A 77 -7.69 13.32 -14.56
N SER A 78 -8.34 14.35 -15.11
CA SER A 78 -7.95 14.93 -16.40
C SER A 78 -6.57 15.61 -16.43
N ALA A 79 -5.94 15.85 -15.27
CA ALA A 79 -4.62 16.47 -15.16
C ALA A 79 -3.47 15.44 -15.16
N LYS A 80 -3.77 14.14 -15.22
CA LYS A 80 -2.77 13.08 -15.16
C LYS A 80 -3.09 11.96 -16.17
N ASP A 81 -2.09 11.35 -16.74
CA ASP A 81 -2.22 10.09 -17.46
C ASP A 81 -2.54 8.96 -16.46
N ILE A 82 -3.83 8.75 -16.21
CA ILE A 82 -4.31 7.77 -15.23
C ILE A 82 -3.97 6.33 -15.65
N GLN A 83 -4.07 6.00 -16.93
CA GLN A 83 -3.71 4.67 -17.43
C GLN A 83 -2.24 4.39 -17.20
N GLY A 84 -1.36 5.30 -17.55
CA GLY A 84 0.08 5.16 -17.28
C GLY A 84 0.41 5.20 -15.80
N ALA A 85 -0.34 5.93 -14.98
CA ALA A 85 -0.18 5.94 -13.52
C ALA A 85 -0.53 4.58 -12.92
N LEU A 86 -1.64 3.97 -13.31
CA LEU A 86 -2.03 2.62 -12.88
C LEU A 86 -1.03 1.56 -13.32
N GLN A 87 -0.48 1.69 -14.56
CA GLN A 87 0.59 0.81 -15.03
C GLN A 87 1.84 0.91 -14.14
N ARG A 88 2.29 2.12 -13.84
CA ARG A 88 3.44 2.35 -12.94
C ARG A 88 3.19 1.81 -11.53
N TYR A 89 1.96 1.95 -11.03
CA TYR A 89 1.58 1.40 -9.73
C TYR A 89 1.68 -0.14 -9.74
N ARG A 90 1.14 -0.78 -10.78
CA ARG A 90 1.24 -2.24 -10.99
C ARG A 90 2.70 -2.71 -11.04
N GLU A 91 3.54 -2.05 -11.82
CA GLU A 91 4.98 -2.35 -11.89
C GLU A 91 5.64 -2.26 -10.51
N GLY A 92 5.30 -1.23 -9.72
CA GLY A 92 5.80 -1.08 -8.36
C GLY A 92 5.38 -2.21 -7.43
N VAL A 93 4.10 -2.61 -7.46
CA VAL A 93 3.57 -3.69 -6.63
C VAL A 93 4.15 -5.04 -7.05
N ASN A 94 4.26 -5.31 -8.35
CA ASN A 94 4.88 -6.54 -8.87
C ASN A 94 6.34 -6.66 -8.44
N LEU A 95 7.11 -5.55 -8.48
CA LEU A 95 8.48 -5.55 -7.99
C LEU A 95 8.56 -5.87 -6.48
N MET A 96 7.67 -5.32 -5.68
CA MET A 96 7.64 -5.59 -4.23
C MET A 96 7.26 -7.04 -3.92
N THR A 97 6.25 -7.59 -4.60
CA THR A 97 5.82 -8.98 -4.42
C THR A 97 6.90 -9.96 -4.89
N ALA A 98 7.55 -9.69 -6.02
CA ALA A 98 8.71 -10.48 -6.48
C ALA A 98 9.86 -10.41 -5.48
N TYR A 99 10.14 -9.23 -4.90
CA TYR A 99 11.20 -9.06 -3.92
C TYR A 99 10.99 -9.90 -2.67
N VAL A 100 9.79 -9.90 -2.08
CA VAL A 100 9.51 -10.70 -0.87
C VAL A 100 9.58 -12.20 -1.16
N LYS A 101 9.18 -12.65 -2.37
CA LYS A 101 9.32 -14.04 -2.81
C LYS A 101 10.79 -14.44 -2.96
N ASP A 102 11.58 -13.60 -3.63
CA ASP A 102 13.01 -13.85 -3.85
C ASP A 102 13.78 -13.93 -2.52
N LYS A 103 13.43 -13.09 -1.56
CA LYS A 103 13.98 -13.09 -0.20
C LYS A 103 13.43 -14.19 0.71
N GLY A 104 12.37 -14.87 0.34
CA GLY A 104 11.69 -15.83 1.20
C GLY A 104 11.02 -15.20 2.42
N TYR A 105 10.60 -13.93 2.34
CA TYR A 105 9.92 -13.26 3.43
C TYR A 105 8.46 -13.70 3.53
N ASP A 106 8.00 -14.01 4.72
CA ASP A 106 6.60 -14.34 5.02
C ASP A 106 5.81 -13.03 5.26
N ILE A 107 5.69 -12.23 4.20
CA ILE A 107 5.00 -10.93 4.21
C ILE A 107 3.96 -10.90 3.09
N ARG A 108 2.72 -10.49 3.44
CA ARG A 108 1.65 -10.18 2.51
C ARG A 108 1.45 -8.66 2.43
N PHE A 109 0.87 -8.20 1.33
CA PHE A 109 0.57 -6.79 1.12
C PHE A 109 -0.92 -6.54 1.29
N ALA A 110 -1.30 -5.45 1.96
CA ALA A 110 -2.68 -5.04 2.11
C ALA A 110 -2.86 -3.62 1.58
N ILE A 111 -3.63 -3.46 0.50
CA ILE A 111 -3.99 -2.15 -0.03
C ILE A 111 -5.08 -1.57 0.87
N GLU A 112 -4.90 -0.31 1.27
CA GLU A 112 -5.89 0.48 1.98
C GLU A 112 -6.52 1.50 1.02
N PRO A 113 -7.72 1.23 0.48
CA PRO A 113 -8.40 2.13 -0.44
C PRO A 113 -8.84 3.42 0.25
N LYS A 114 -8.76 4.54 -0.49
CA LYS A 114 -9.30 5.83 -0.06
C LYS A 114 -9.73 6.65 -1.27
N PRO A 115 -10.92 7.29 -1.27
CA PRO A 115 -11.42 7.99 -2.46
C PRO A 115 -10.68 9.29 -2.74
N ASN A 116 -10.37 10.06 -1.72
CA ASN A 116 -9.73 11.36 -1.81
C ASN A 116 -8.97 11.71 -0.53
N GLU A 117 -8.41 12.94 -0.47
CA GLU A 117 -7.64 13.46 0.67
C GLU A 117 -6.40 12.61 1.01
N PRO A 118 -5.20 13.18 0.84
CA PRO A 118 -4.87 14.60 0.56
C PRO A 118 -4.88 14.99 -0.92
N ARG A 119 -5.20 14.07 -1.84
CA ARG A 119 -5.42 14.36 -3.26
C ARG A 119 -6.91 14.51 -3.53
N GLY A 120 -7.28 15.21 -4.60
CA GLY A 120 -8.66 15.32 -5.06
C GLY A 120 -9.24 13.95 -5.44
N ASP A 121 -8.46 13.19 -6.23
CA ASP A 121 -8.80 11.84 -6.67
C ASP A 121 -7.64 10.87 -6.39
N ILE A 122 -7.90 9.78 -5.68
CA ILE A 122 -6.93 8.70 -5.40
C ILE A 122 -7.26 7.50 -6.29
N LEU A 123 -6.21 6.86 -6.86
CA LEU A 123 -6.34 5.87 -7.93
C LEU A 123 -7.05 4.58 -7.55
N LEU A 124 -7.03 4.18 -6.30
CA LEU A 124 -7.74 3.00 -5.80
C LEU A 124 -8.74 3.42 -4.73
N PRO A 125 -9.85 4.08 -5.15
CA PRO A 125 -10.71 4.80 -4.22
C PRO A 125 -11.59 3.92 -3.33
N THR A 126 -11.87 2.67 -3.74
CA THR A 126 -12.77 1.75 -3.03
C THR A 126 -12.24 0.33 -3.04
N VAL A 127 -12.82 -0.54 -2.22
CA VAL A 127 -12.56 -1.99 -2.21
C VAL A 127 -12.69 -2.58 -3.62
N GLY A 128 -13.75 -2.26 -4.35
CA GLY A 128 -13.98 -2.79 -5.70
C GLY A 128 -12.89 -2.41 -6.70
N HIS A 129 -12.41 -1.15 -6.67
CA HIS A 129 -11.31 -0.70 -7.53
C HIS A 129 -9.99 -1.40 -7.17
N ALA A 130 -9.71 -1.54 -5.88
CA ALA A 130 -8.51 -2.24 -5.42
C ALA A 130 -8.56 -3.73 -5.76
N MET A 131 -9.71 -4.39 -5.66
CA MET A 131 -9.91 -5.78 -6.10
C MET A 131 -9.65 -5.95 -7.60
N ALA A 132 -10.21 -5.07 -8.43
CA ALA A 132 -9.97 -5.09 -9.87
C ALA A 132 -8.47 -4.91 -10.18
N PHE A 133 -7.79 -4.02 -9.48
CA PHE A 133 -6.34 -3.80 -9.62
C PHE A 133 -5.54 -5.03 -9.19
N ILE A 134 -5.85 -5.64 -8.05
CA ILE A 134 -5.17 -6.85 -7.55
C ILE A 134 -5.20 -7.98 -8.58
N ASN A 135 -6.33 -8.18 -9.27
CA ASN A 135 -6.48 -9.20 -10.30
C ASN A 135 -5.58 -8.98 -11.54
N THR A 136 -4.96 -7.82 -11.67
CA THR A 136 -4.00 -7.52 -12.76
C THR A 136 -2.54 -7.75 -12.39
N LEU A 137 -2.24 -8.14 -11.15
CA LEU A 137 -0.90 -8.33 -10.63
C LEU A 137 -0.33 -9.70 -11.03
N GLU A 138 1.00 -9.82 -11.03
CA GLU A 138 1.71 -11.09 -11.28
C GLU A 138 1.56 -12.08 -10.11
N HIS A 139 1.45 -11.56 -8.89
CA HIS A 139 1.30 -12.35 -7.66
C HIS A 139 0.09 -11.84 -6.85
N PRO A 140 -1.14 -12.03 -7.38
CA PRO A 140 -2.35 -11.54 -6.73
C PRO A 140 -2.64 -12.25 -5.40
N ASP A 141 -2.11 -13.44 -5.20
CA ASP A 141 -2.21 -14.22 -3.96
C ASP A 141 -1.52 -13.55 -2.77
N LEU A 142 -0.47 -12.78 -3.02
CA LEU A 142 0.26 -12.02 -1.99
C LEU A 142 -0.36 -10.68 -1.65
N VAL A 143 -1.37 -10.22 -2.39
CA VAL A 143 -1.96 -8.89 -2.22
C VAL A 143 -3.44 -9.01 -1.87
N GLY A 144 -3.82 -8.36 -0.80
CA GLY A 144 -5.19 -8.25 -0.30
C GLY A 144 -5.51 -6.82 0.07
N LEU A 145 -6.44 -6.66 1.00
CA LEU A 145 -7.06 -5.41 1.38
C LEU A 145 -7.00 -5.20 2.89
N ASN A 146 -6.81 -3.94 3.28
CA ASN A 146 -7.02 -3.40 4.62
C ASN A 146 -8.10 -2.30 4.53
N PRO A 147 -9.40 -2.65 4.44
CA PRO A 147 -10.46 -1.67 4.25
C PRO A 147 -10.59 -0.78 5.49
N GLU A 148 -10.39 0.52 5.32
CA GLU A 148 -10.75 1.52 6.32
C GLU A 148 -12.23 1.87 6.15
N THR A 149 -13.04 1.59 7.18
CA THR A 149 -14.50 1.76 7.12
C THR A 149 -14.93 3.20 6.85
N GLY A 150 -14.20 4.16 7.43
CA GLY A 150 -14.42 5.59 7.17
C GLY A 150 -14.17 5.99 5.71
N HIS A 151 -13.22 5.35 5.03
CA HIS A 151 -12.91 5.64 3.63
C HIS A 151 -14.03 5.19 2.68
N GLU A 152 -14.63 4.03 2.91
CA GLU A 152 -15.81 3.59 2.12
C GLU A 152 -17.00 4.55 2.33
N GLN A 153 -17.21 5.02 3.56
CA GLN A 153 -18.24 6.04 3.84
C GLN A 153 -17.94 7.39 3.17
N MET A 154 -16.67 7.80 3.09
CA MET A 154 -16.26 9.00 2.33
C MET A 154 -16.63 8.89 0.85
N ALA A 155 -16.60 7.69 0.29
CA ALA A 155 -17.06 7.40 -1.08
C ALA A 155 -18.59 7.30 -1.21
N GLY A 156 -19.34 7.51 -0.14
CA GLY A 156 -20.79 7.34 -0.12
C GLY A 156 -21.26 5.89 -0.17
N LEU A 157 -20.39 4.94 0.20
CA LEU A 157 -20.64 3.51 0.12
C LEU A 157 -20.92 2.89 1.50
N ASN A 158 -21.51 1.70 1.50
CA ASN A 158 -21.66 0.88 2.69
C ASN A 158 -20.39 0.04 2.90
N PHE A 159 -19.61 0.36 3.93
CA PHE A 159 -18.39 -0.38 4.28
C PHE A 159 -18.63 -1.87 4.55
N THR A 160 -19.79 -2.26 5.05
CA THR A 160 -20.12 -3.68 5.32
C THR A 160 -20.08 -4.50 4.03
N ALA A 161 -20.57 -3.96 2.93
CA ALA A 161 -20.52 -4.63 1.62
C ALA A 161 -19.07 -4.79 1.13
N GLY A 162 -18.22 -3.76 1.31
CA GLY A 162 -16.81 -3.82 0.97
C GLY A 162 -16.06 -4.88 1.76
N ILE A 163 -16.26 -4.94 3.08
CA ILE A 163 -15.67 -5.97 3.94
C ILE A 163 -16.15 -7.37 3.55
N ALA A 164 -17.45 -7.55 3.33
CA ALA A 164 -18.02 -8.83 2.92
C ALA A 164 -17.41 -9.30 1.58
N GLN A 165 -17.25 -8.40 0.61
CA GLN A 165 -16.61 -8.69 -0.66
C GLN A 165 -15.14 -9.12 -0.47
N ALA A 166 -14.38 -8.40 0.35
CA ALA A 166 -12.99 -8.74 0.63
C ALA A 166 -12.87 -10.13 1.29
N LEU A 167 -13.76 -10.46 2.23
CA LEU A 167 -13.84 -11.78 2.89
C LEU A 167 -14.19 -12.89 1.90
N ASP A 168 -15.23 -12.71 1.09
CA ASP A 168 -15.70 -13.70 0.12
C ASP A 168 -14.61 -14.10 -0.88
N HIS A 169 -13.74 -13.15 -1.24
CA HIS A 169 -12.61 -13.39 -2.14
C HIS A 169 -11.31 -13.81 -1.41
N GLY A 170 -11.34 -14.01 -0.10
CA GLY A 170 -10.14 -14.35 0.69
C GLY A 170 -9.06 -13.25 0.65
N LYS A 171 -9.48 -11.99 0.52
CA LYS A 171 -8.59 -10.84 0.36
C LYS A 171 -8.58 -9.86 1.54
N LEU A 172 -9.26 -10.16 2.62
CA LEU A 172 -9.15 -9.38 3.86
C LEU A 172 -7.87 -9.80 4.61
N PHE A 173 -6.88 -8.87 4.70
CA PHE A 173 -5.56 -9.15 5.29
C PHE A 173 -5.30 -8.33 6.56
#